data_ee3f15e2994dbe33c718d78ac706bcdd
#
_entry.id   ee3f15e2994dbe33c718d78ac706bcdd
#
_cell.length_a   1.000
_cell.length_b   1.000
_cell.length_c   1.000
_cell.angle_alpha   90.00
_cell.angle_beta   90.00
_cell.angle_gamma   90.00
#
_symmetry.space_group_name_H-M   'P 1'
#
loop_
_entity.id
_entity.type
_entity.pdbx_description
1 polymer ?
#
loop_
_entity_poly.entity_id
_entity_poly.type
_entity_poly.pdbx_seq_one_letter_code
_entity_poly.pdbx_strand_id
1 'polypeptide(L)' 'MVALGERLRFRRIDRGDTQAKFAARLGVSIPTCQRMEQGDPGVAIGHWVRALRLLGALEAFDALLPVPLLSPARA' A
#
# COMPACT_ATOMS: atom_id res chain seq x y z
N MET A 1 5.40 -8.21 -5.55
CA MET A 1 4.85 -6.90 -5.13
C MET A 1 5.76 -5.72 -5.47
N VAL A 2 6.75 -5.95 -6.30
CA VAL A 2 7.68 -4.87 -6.68
C VAL A 2 6.93 -3.74 -7.39
N ALA A 3 6.06 -4.07 -8.34
CA ALA A 3 5.31 -3.05 -9.07
C ALA A 3 4.41 -2.23 -8.14
N LEU A 4 3.81 -2.87 -7.15
CA LEU A 4 2.97 -2.18 -6.18
C LEU A 4 3.80 -1.25 -5.31
N GLY A 5 5.00 -1.71 -4.91
CA GLY A 5 5.91 -0.89 -4.13
C GLY A 5 6.39 0.34 -4.89
N GLU A 6 6.67 0.17 -6.18
CA GLU A 6 7.07 1.29 -7.02
C GLU A 6 5.95 2.31 -7.17
N ARG A 7 4.72 1.85 -7.29
CA ARG A 7 3.56 2.75 -7.36
C ARG A 7 3.36 3.50 -6.05
N LEU A 8 3.58 2.81 -4.93
CA LEU A 8 3.51 3.46 -3.64
C LEU A 8 4.55 4.57 -3.52
N ARG A 9 5.77 4.28 -3.92
CA ARG A 9 6.86 5.25 -3.89
C ARG A 9 6.53 6.45 -4.79
N PHE A 10 6.03 6.19 -5.98
CA PHE A 10 5.66 7.25 -6.91
C PHE A 10 4.61 8.18 -6.29
N ARG A 11 3.58 7.59 -5.68
CA ARG A 11 2.53 8.38 -5.05
C ARG A 11 3.07 9.20 -3.89
N ARG A 12 3.99 8.62 -3.10
CA ARG A 12 4.60 9.35 -2.01
C ARG A 12 5.37 10.58 -2.52
N ILE A 13 6.17 10.36 -3.54
CA ILE A 13 6.98 11.43 -4.11
C ILE A 13 6.08 12.51 -4.73
N ASP A 14 5.04 12.09 -5.41
CA ASP A 14 4.08 13.00 -6.02
C ASP A 14 3.39 13.87 -4.98
N ARG A 15 3.18 13.36 -3.79
CA ARG A 15 2.62 14.12 -2.67
C ARG A 15 3.63 15.04 -2.01
N GLY A 16 4.92 14.93 -2.36
CA GLY A 16 5.97 15.70 -1.73
C GLY A 16 6.35 15.19 -0.35
N ASP A 17 5.99 13.97 0.01
CA ASP A 17 6.28 13.40 1.33
C ASP A 17 7.62 12.70 1.34
N THR A 18 8.38 12.89 2.43
CA THR A 18 9.52 12.03 2.71
C THR A 18 9.02 10.68 3.20
N GLN A 19 9.91 9.68 3.22
CA GLN A 19 9.55 8.39 3.78
C GLN A 19 9.14 8.51 5.25
N ALA A 20 9.81 9.40 6.00
CA ALA A 20 9.46 9.61 7.40
C ALA A 20 8.04 10.13 7.56
N LYS A 21 7.68 11.13 6.76
CA LYS A 21 6.33 11.69 6.81
C LYS A 21 5.29 10.67 6.37
N PHE A 22 5.59 9.93 5.33
CA PHE A 22 4.65 8.96 4.79
C PHE A 22 4.45 7.81 5.77
N ALA A 23 5.53 7.33 6.38
CA ALA A 23 5.45 6.29 7.40
C ALA A 23 4.58 6.74 8.57
N ALA A 24 4.74 7.99 9.01
CA ALA A 24 3.91 8.53 10.08
C ALA A 24 2.43 8.55 9.70
N ARG A 25 2.12 8.91 8.45
CA ARG A 25 0.74 8.91 7.99
C ARG A 25 0.16 7.50 7.94
N LEU A 26 0.97 6.53 7.58
CA LEU A 26 0.54 5.13 7.50
C LEU A 26 0.48 4.45 8.86
N GLY A 27 1.08 5.07 9.87
CA GLY A 27 1.16 4.46 11.19
C GLY A 27 2.14 3.29 11.25
N VAL A 28 3.21 3.34 10.45
CA VAL A 28 4.23 2.30 10.42
C VAL A 28 5.60 2.92 10.67
N SER A 29 6.60 2.08 10.96
CA SER A 29 7.97 2.54 11.10
C SER A 29 8.55 2.90 9.73
N ILE A 30 9.60 3.71 9.73
CA ILE A 30 10.30 4.05 8.49
C ILE A 30 10.82 2.79 7.79
N PRO A 31 11.46 1.84 8.50
CA PRO A 31 11.89 0.60 7.84
C PRO A 31 10.74 -0.18 7.19
N THR A 32 9.57 -0.20 7.82
CA THR A 32 8.41 -0.86 7.23
C THR A 32 7.98 -0.15 5.95
N CYS A 33 7.94 1.17 5.96
CA CYS A 33 7.61 1.95 4.77
C CYS A 33 8.62 1.66 3.65
N GLN A 34 9.91 1.58 3.98
CA GLN A 34 10.94 1.26 3.00
C GLN A 34 10.72 -0.11 2.39
N ARG A 35 10.38 -1.11 3.21
CA ARG A 35 10.13 -2.46 2.72
C ARG A 35 8.91 -2.51 1.81
N MET A 36 7.87 -1.74 2.14
CA MET A 36 6.70 -1.66 1.28
C MET A 36 7.07 -1.12 -0.10
N GLU A 37 7.86 -0.06 -0.13
CA GLU A 37 8.26 0.55 -1.40
C GLU A 37 9.18 -0.36 -2.20
N GLN A 38 9.92 -1.24 -1.52
CA GLN A 38 10.77 -2.24 -2.18
C GLN A 38 9.99 -3.46 -2.66
N GLY A 39 8.72 -3.55 -2.30
CA GLY A 39 7.90 -4.69 -2.69
C GLY A 39 8.13 -5.94 -1.88
N ASP A 40 8.62 -5.80 -0.65
CA ASP A 40 8.87 -6.92 0.23
C ASP A 40 7.57 -7.65 0.56
N PRO A 41 7.45 -8.93 0.20
CA PRO A 41 6.22 -9.67 0.46
C PRO A 41 6.00 -10.00 1.94
N GLY A 42 7.01 -9.78 2.78
CA GLY A 42 6.90 -10.03 4.22
C GLY A 42 6.14 -8.96 4.98
N VAL A 43 5.78 -7.84 4.33
CA VAL A 43 5.02 -6.80 5.00
C VAL A 43 3.57 -7.23 5.15
N ALA A 44 3.01 -7.02 6.34
CA ALA A 44 1.63 -7.41 6.62
C ALA A 44 0.67 -6.69 5.69
N ILE A 45 -0.33 -7.42 5.20
CA ILE A 45 -1.28 -6.88 4.24
C ILE A 45 -2.08 -5.72 4.81
N GLY A 46 -2.29 -5.68 6.13
CA GLY A 46 -3.00 -4.57 6.77
C GLY A 46 -2.33 -3.22 6.54
N HIS A 47 -1.02 -3.21 6.45
CA HIS A 47 -0.31 -1.96 6.14
C HIS A 47 -0.60 -1.51 4.71
N TRP A 48 -0.72 -2.45 3.78
CA TRP A 48 -1.05 -2.15 2.40
C TRP A 48 -2.47 -1.63 2.26
N VAL A 49 -3.40 -2.22 2.99
CA VAL A 49 -4.79 -1.76 2.97
C VAL A 49 -4.87 -0.31 3.46
N ARG A 50 -4.14 0.01 4.54
CA ARG A 50 -4.12 1.38 5.05
C ARG A 50 -3.50 2.34 4.05
N ALA A 51 -2.42 1.93 3.40
CA ALA A 51 -1.76 2.77 2.40
C ALA A 51 -2.68 3.08 1.24
N LEU A 52 -3.36 2.07 0.72
CA LEU A 52 -4.25 2.26 -0.41
C LEU A 52 -5.45 3.12 -0.04
N ARG A 53 -5.95 2.97 1.19
CA ARG A 53 -7.04 3.80 1.67
C ARG A 53 -6.60 5.27 1.78
N LEU A 54 -5.42 5.50 2.32
CA LEU A 54 -4.87 6.85 2.44
C LEU A 54 -4.74 7.53 1.08
N LEU A 55 -4.35 6.77 0.08
CA LEU A 55 -4.14 7.28 -1.27
C LEU A 55 -5.43 7.34 -2.09
N GLY A 56 -6.54 6.85 -1.56
CA GLY A 56 -7.79 6.82 -2.28
C GLY A 56 -7.79 5.83 -3.44
N ALA A 57 -6.99 4.79 -3.33
CA ALA A 57 -6.80 3.84 -4.41
C ALA A 57 -7.14 2.41 -3.99
N LEU A 58 -8.12 2.26 -3.11
CA LEU A 58 -8.47 0.95 -2.57
C LEU A 58 -8.95 -0.02 -3.66
N GLU A 59 -9.60 0.47 -4.70
CA GLU A 59 -10.04 -0.42 -5.76
C GLU A 59 -8.87 -1.02 -6.53
N ALA A 60 -7.70 -0.40 -6.50
CA ALA A 60 -6.51 -0.99 -7.12
C ALA A 60 -6.09 -2.28 -6.39
N PHE A 61 -6.44 -2.39 -5.12
CA PHE A 61 -6.18 -3.59 -4.36
C PHE A 61 -7.00 -4.76 -4.88
N ASP A 62 -8.27 -4.51 -5.20
CA ASP A 62 -9.12 -5.55 -5.80
C ASP A 62 -8.55 -6.03 -7.14
N ALA A 63 -7.95 -5.15 -7.90
CA ALA A 63 -7.40 -5.49 -9.19
C ALA A 63 -6.19 -6.43 -9.11
N LEU A 64 -5.59 -6.58 -7.95
CA LEU A 64 -4.46 -7.48 -7.75
C LEU A 64 -4.88 -8.92 -7.56
N LEU A 65 -6.15 -9.15 -7.31
CA LEU A 65 -6.66 -10.48 -6.97
C LEU A 65 -7.62 -10.93 -8.07
N PRO A 66 -7.59 -12.22 -8.42
CA PRO A 66 -8.51 -12.73 -9.43
C PRO A 66 -9.96 -12.71 -8.97
N VAL A 67 -10.18 -12.73 -7.65
CA VAL A 67 -11.52 -12.69 -7.07
C VAL A 67 -11.53 -11.57 -6.05
N PRO A 68 -12.50 -10.64 -6.11
CA PRO A 68 -12.57 -9.56 -5.14
C PRO A 68 -12.78 -10.10 -3.73
N LEU A 69 -11.93 -9.65 -2.82
CA LEU A 69 -12.01 -10.09 -1.43
C LEU A 69 -13.25 -9.59 -0.72
N LEU A 70 -13.75 -8.45 -1.16
CA LEU A 70 -14.86 -7.79 -0.49
C LEU A 70 -16.21 -8.12 -1.12
N SER A 71 -16.23 -9.05 -2.05
CA SER A 71 -17.47 -9.39 -2.73
C SER A 71 -18.40 -10.14 -1.80
N PRO A 72 -19.59 -9.63 -1.53
CA PRO A 72 -20.57 -10.35 -0.72
C PRO A 72 -21.24 -11.49 -1.48
N ALA A 73 -21.04 -11.54 -2.77
CA ALA A 73 -21.73 -12.52 -3.61
C ALA A 73 -21.25 -13.94 -3.35
N ARG A 74 -20.27 -14.07 -2.57
CA ARG A 74 -19.76 -15.39 -2.23
C ARG A 74 -20.68 -16.13 -1.29
N ALA A 75 -21.59 -15.46 -0.77
CA ALA A 75 -22.49 -16.10 0.18
C ALA A 75 -23.09 -17.38 -0.34
#